data_47b0bdc861eb62aec10e5089078cfaf3
#
_entry.id   47b0bdc861eb62aec10e5089078cfaf3
#
_cell.length_a   1.000
_cell.length_b   1.000
_cell.length_c   1.000
_cell.angle_alpha   90.00
_cell.angle_beta   90.00
_cell.angle_gamma   90.00
#
_symmetry.space_group_name_H-M   'P 1'
#
loop_
_entity.id
_entity.type
_entity.pdbx_description
1 polymer ?
#
loop_
_entity_poly.entity_id
_entity_poly.type
_entity_poly.pdbx_seq_one_letter_code
_entity_poly.pdbx_strand_id
1 'polypeptide(L)'
;MDVFGEALKDQFTKPPAETLWVHNSYDEPEEMPVDIYFRDEQDMPDLELKALELCKGKVLDVGAGVGSHALILQNRGFDITAMDISAPAVKIMKQRGLKNAIEGDILKFKGQRYDTLLFMMNGIGLTGSIAGLISFLTKAQEMINPGGQLLFDSSDLSYLYQEVAFPLNGYYGEVSFRYEYKGVKGNWFKWIYVDQQTLKNIANKQGWITEIVFEDENDQYLAKLSLPI
;
A
#
# COMPACT_ATOMS: atom_id res chain seq x y z
N MET A 1 -18.40 -6.81 6.41
CA MET A 1 -18.78 -5.40 6.06
C MET A 1 -17.48 -4.64 5.80
N ASP A 2 -17.43 -3.87 4.75
CA ASP A 2 -16.28 -3.03 4.39
C ASP A 2 -16.42 -1.65 5.06
N VAL A 3 -15.94 -1.56 6.30
CA VAL A 3 -16.04 -0.35 7.14
C VAL A 3 -15.23 0.80 6.56
N PHE A 4 -14.04 0.50 6.02
CA PHE A 4 -13.19 1.49 5.36
C PHE A 4 -13.85 2.05 4.09
N GLY A 5 -14.37 1.16 3.25
CA GLY A 5 -15.06 1.56 2.03
C GLY A 5 -16.31 2.42 2.28
N GLU A 6 -17.04 2.21 3.39
CA GLU A 6 -18.16 3.09 3.77
C GLU A 6 -17.69 4.49 4.19
N ALA A 7 -16.56 4.60 4.92
CA ALA A 7 -15.98 5.91 5.25
C ALA A 7 -15.53 6.68 3.98
N LEU A 8 -14.86 6.00 3.05
CA LEU A 8 -14.49 6.57 1.76
C LEU A 8 -15.71 7.04 0.96
N LYS A 9 -16.79 6.27 0.96
CA LYS A 9 -18.03 6.60 0.26
C LYS A 9 -18.70 7.83 0.85
N ASP A 10 -18.74 7.95 2.18
CA ASP A 10 -19.32 9.11 2.84
C ASP A 10 -18.47 10.35 2.59
N GLN A 11 -17.15 10.25 2.65
CA GLN A 11 -16.23 11.35 2.28
C GLN A 11 -16.45 11.81 0.85
N PHE A 12 -16.66 10.88 -0.08
CA PHE A 12 -16.88 11.22 -1.48
C PHE A 12 -18.24 11.88 -1.75
N THR A 13 -19.28 11.43 -1.03
CA THR A 13 -20.67 11.86 -1.33
C THR A 13 -21.16 13.01 -0.46
N LYS A 14 -20.67 13.11 0.79
CA LYS A 14 -21.10 14.08 1.81
C LYS A 14 -19.95 14.48 2.73
N PRO A 15 -18.89 15.12 2.20
CA PRO A 15 -17.74 15.52 3.04
C PRO A 15 -18.10 16.60 4.05
N PRO A 16 -17.46 16.65 5.25
CA PRO A 16 -16.52 15.63 5.69
C PRO A 16 -17.22 14.35 6.17
N ALA A 17 -16.54 13.20 6.01
CA ALA A 17 -16.97 11.97 6.66
C ALA A 17 -16.89 12.10 8.20
N GLU A 18 -17.61 11.24 8.93
CA GLU A 18 -17.36 11.08 10.36
C GLU A 18 -15.97 10.48 10.60
N THR A 19 -15.49 10.55 11.84
CA THR A 19 -14.18 10.00 12.22
C THR A 19 -14.09 8.51 11.94
N LEU A 20 -13.08 8.13 11.17
CA LEU A 20 -12.65 6.75 11.00
C LEU A 20 -11.60 6.44 12.05
N TRP A 21 -11.87 5.47 12.90
CA TRP A 21 -10.93 5.00 13.92
C TRP A 21 -10.15 3.79 13.43
N VAL A 22 -8.85 3.79 13.68
CA VAL A 22 -7.97 2.64 13.46
C VAL A 22 -7.54 2.09 14.81
N HIS A 23 -8.07 0.92 15.15
CA HIS A 23 -7.58 0.16 16.28
C HIS A 23 -6.34 -0.63 15.83
N ASN A 24 -5.30 -0.58 16.61
CA ASN A 24 -4.06 -1.32 16.39
C ASN A 24 -3.80 -2.31 17.53
N SER A 25 -2.78 -3.18 17.36
CA SER A 25 -2.45 -4.23 18.34
C SER A 25 -1.41 -3.79 19.37
N TYR A 26 -0.95 -2.55 19.35
CA TYR A 26 0.18 -2.08 20.16
C TYR A 26 -0.10 -0.79 20.94
N ASP A 27 -1.17 -0.05 20.61
CA ASP A 27 -1.48 1.23 21.26
C ASP A 27 -2.99 1.50 21.26
N GLU A 28 -3.39 2.67 21.79
CA GLU A 28 -4.77 3.16 21.76
C GLU A 28 -5.24 3.42 20.31
N PRO A 29 -6.55 3.40 20.07
CA PRO A 29 -7.09 3.70 18.75
C PRO A 29 -6.74 5.13 18.28
N GLU A 30 -6.40 5.26 17.02
CA GLU A 30 -6.05 6.53 16.38
C GLU A 30 -7.13 6.98 15.39
N GLU A 31 -7.29 8.29 15.22
CA GLU A 31 -8.10 8.86 14.15
C GLU A 31 -7.36 8.77 12.82
N MET A 32 -8.05 8.26 11.79
CA MET A 32 -7.52 8.27 10.43
C MET A 32 -8.29 9.30 9.59
N PRO A 33 -7.63 10.38 9.18
CA PRO A 33 -8.23 11.37 8.28
C PRO A 33 -8.59 10.72 6.93
N VAL A 34 -9.88 10.70 6.58
CA VAL A 34 -10.35 10.02 5.35
C VAL A 34 -10.04 10.83 4.10
N ASP A 35 -9.91 12.14 4.23
CA ASP A 35 -9.59 13.08 3.15
C ASP A 35 -8.21 12.86 2.54
N ILE A 36 -7.24 12.32 3.31
CA ILE A 36 -5.89 11.99 2.79
C ILE A 36 -5.92 11.05 1.58
N TYR A 37 -6.95 10.22 1.45
CA TYR A 37 -7.10 9.33 0.31
C TYR A 37 -7.57 10.05 -0.96
N PHE A 38 -8.05 11.31 -0.84
CA PHE A 38 -8.58 12.12 -1.93
C PHE A 38 -7.62 13.22 -2.40
N ARG A 39 -6.39 13.22 -1.89
CA ARG A 39 -5.36 14.22 -2.20
C ARG A 39 -5.12 14.36 -3.69
N ASP A 40 -4.82 15.59 -4.09
CA ASP A 40 -4.27 15.91 -5.40
C ASP A 40 -2.73 15.87 -5.35
N GLU A 41 -2.08 15.94 -6.51
CA GLU A 41 -0.62 15.82 -6.65
C GLU A 41 0.15 16.82 -5.78
N GLN A 42 -0.33 18.05 -5.67
CA GLN A 42 0.31 19.11 -4.87
C GLN A 42 0.25 18.89 -3.34
N ASP A 43 -0.62 17.98 -2.88
CA ASP A 43 -0.81 17.65 -1.47
C ASP A 43 -0.14 16.33 -1.09
N MET A 44 0.55 15.69 -2.04
CA MET A 44 1.26 14.43 -1.80
C MET A 44 2.63 14.67 -1.17
N PRO A 45 3.05 13.82 -0.20
CA PRO A 45 4.41 13.82 0.33
C PRO A 45 5.46 13.56 -0.76
N ASP A 46 6.67 14.07 -0.56
CA ASP A 46 7.80 13.90 -1.48
C ASP A 46 8.09 12.44 -1.83
N LEU A 47 7.92 11.53 -0.87
CA LEU A 47 8.07 10.10 -1.07
C LEU A 47 7.09 9.57 -2.14
N GLU A 48 5.81 9.95 -2.05
CA GLU A 48 4.79 9.54 -3.01
C GLU A 48 5.05 10.15 -4.39
N LEU A 49 5.42 11.45 -4.43
CA LEU A 49 5.82 12.13 -5.68
C LEU A 49 7.02 11.42 -6.33
N LYS A 50 8.01 11.02 -5.52
CA LYS A 50 9.17 10.25 -6.00
C LYS A 50 8.79 8.89 -6.58
N ALA A 51 7.84 8.19 -5.97
CA ALA A 51 7.33 6.93 -6.49
C ALA A 51 6.63 7.11 -7.85
N LEU A 52 5.81 8.17 -7.98
CA LEU A 52 5.14 8.50 -9.25
C LEU A 52 6.14 8.89 -10.36
N GLU A 53 7.24 9.57 -10.04
CA GLU A 53 8.33 9.86 -10.99
C GLU A 53 9.03 8.61 -11.50
N LEU A 54 9.20 7.61 -10.63
CA LEU A 54 9.89 6.36 -10.95
C LEU A 54 9.02 5.35 -11.69
N CYS A 55 7.71 5.57 -11.76
CA CYS A 55 6.80 4.72 -12.55
C CYS A 55 7.21 4.69 -14.02
N LYS A 56 7.10 3.52 -14.64
CA LYS A 56 7.39 3.34 -16.08
C LYS A 56 6.45 2.34 -16.72
N GLY A 57 6.22 2.50 -18.02
CA GLY A 57 5.47 1.58 -18.86
C GLY A 57 4.05 1.37 -18.37
N LYS A 58 3.63 0.11 -18.36
CA LYS A 58 2.32 -0.32 -17.88
C LYS A 58 2.34 -0.48 -16.36
N VAL A 59 1.44 0.20 -15.65
CA VAL A 59 1.44 0.27 -14.18
C VAL A 59 0.22 -0.46 -13.62
N LEU A 60 0.41 -1.21 -12.53
CA LEU A 60 -0.64 -1.68 -11.64
C LEU A 60 -0.48 -0.97 -10.29
N ASP A 61 -1.44 -0.13 -9.92
CA ASP A 61 -1.55 0.49 -8.61
C ASP A 61 -2.38 -0.43 -7.71
N VAL A 62 -1.79 -0.95 -6.64
CA VAL A 62 -2.34 -2.00 -5.78
C VAL A 62 -2.71 -1.45 -4.41
N GLY A 63 -3.94 -1.71 -3.97
CA GLY A 63 -4.51 -1.07 -2.78
C GLY A 63 -4.78 0.40 -3.06
N ALA A 64 -5.24 0.70 -4.28
CA ALA A 64 -5.31 2.05 -4.82
C ALA A 64 -6.31 2.98 -4.09
N GLY A 65 -7.11 2.44 -3.15
CA GLY A 65 -8.11 3.20 -2.42
C GLY A 65 -9.10 3.90 -3.37
N VAL A 66 -9.12 5.21 -3.35
CA VAL A 66 -9.97 6.01 -4.27
C VAL A 66 -9.23 6.47 -5.53
N GLY A 67 -8.00 5.97 -5.75
CA GLY A 67 -7.26 6.11 -7.01
C GLY A 67 -6.50 7.42 -7.17
N SER A 68 -6.08 8.08 -6.11
CA SER A 68 -5.39 9.38 -6.21
C SER A 68 -4.07 9.26 -7.00
N HIS A 69 -3.21 8.29 -6.71
CA HIS A 69 -1.98 8.02 -7.48
C HIS A 69 -2.30 7.60 -8.92
N ALA A 70 -3.26 6.68 -9.09
CA ALA A 70 -3.65 6.19 -10.41
C ALA A 70 -4.21 7.28 -11.32
N LEU A 71 -4.98 8.23 -10.78
CA LEU A 71 -5.50 9.37 -11.56
C LEU A 71 -4.38 10.29 -12.05
N ILE A 72 -3.38 10.55 -11.20
CA ILE A 72 -2.20 11.34 -11.60
C ILE A 72 -1.45 10.64 -12.72
N LEU A 73 -1.16 9.34 -12.58
CA LEU A 73 -0.50 8.56 -13.62
C LEU A 73 -1.32 8.50 -14.92
N GLN A 74 -2.64 8.34 -14.83
CA GLN A 74 -3.53 8.40 -15.98
C GLN A 74 -3.43 9.75 -16.70
N ASN A 75 -3.45 10.86 -15.95
CA ASN A 75 -3.33 12.21 -16.51
C ASN A 75 -1.96 12.47 -17.13
N ARG A 76 -0.90 11.82 -16.64
CA ARG A 76 0.44 11.82 -17.23
C ARG A 76 0.55 10.91 -18.47
N GLY A 77 -0.53 10.20 -18.85
CA GLY A 77 -0.59 9.36 -20.05
C GLY A 77 -0.14 7.92 -19.88
N PHE A 78 0.02 7.43 -18.65
CA PHE A 78 0.37 6.03 -18.39
C PHE A 78 -0.76 5.06 -18.74
N ASP A 79 -0.41 3.84 -19.18
CA ASP A 79 -1.31 2.68 -19.19
C ASP A 79 -1.41 2.16 -17.74
N ILE A 80 -2.40 2.66 -17.01
CA ILE A 80 -2.59 2.38 -15.58
C ILE A 80 -3.83 1.52 -15.36
N THR A 81 -3.70 0.52 -14.50
CA THR A 81 -4.80 -0.21 -13.88
C THR A 81 -4.72 0.01 -12.37
N ALA A 82 -5.80 0.42 -11.73
CA ALA A 82 -5.89 0.49 -10.27
C ALA A 82 -6.71 -0.68 -9.73
N MET A 83 -6.20 -1.30 -8.70
CA MET A 83 -6.81 -2.45 -8.04
C MET A 83 -7.06 -2.16 -6.56
N ASP A 84 -8.24 -2.49 -6.09
CA ASP A 84 -8.55 -2.49 -4.66
C ASP A 84 -9.49 -3.64 -4.32
N ILE A 85 -9.43 -4.13 -3.08
CA ILE A 85 -10.33 -5.19 -2.60
C ILE A 85 -11.71 -4.62 -2.20
N SER A 86 -11.78 -3.30 -1.95
CA SER A 86 -12.98 -2.58 -1.56
C SER A 86 -13.84 -2.24 -2.78
N ALA A 87 -15.00 -2.87 -2.91
CA ALA A 87 -15.96 -2.55 -3.97
C ALA A 87 -16.43 -1.08 -3.95
N PRO A 88 -16.70 -0.44 -2.78
CA PRO A 88 -16.94 1.01 -2.71
C PRO A 88 -15.79 1.85 -3.24
N ALA A 89 -14.53 1.54 -2.89
CA ALA A 89 -13.35 2.24 -3.38
C ALA A 89 -13.25 2.18 -4.91
N VAL A 90 -13.40 0.99 -5.48
CA VAL A 90 -13.40 0.80 -6.94
C VAL A 90 -14.52 1.59 -7.63
N LYS A 91 -15.70 1.65 -7.02
CA LYS A 91 -16.80 2.47 -7.54
C LYS A 91 -16.44 3.95 -7.55
N ILE A 92 -15.81 4.44 -6.49
CA ILE A 92 -15.35 5.82 -6.38
C ILE A 92 -14.28 6.12 -7.43
N MET A 93 -13.28 5.25 -7.62
CA MET A 93 -12.27 5.38 -8.68
C MET A 93 -12.91 5.63 -10.05
N LYS A 94 -13.92 4.82 -10.40
CA LYS A 94 -14.66 4.98 -11.66
C LYS A 94 -15.42 6.30 -11.74
N GLN A 95 -16.04 6.73 -10.64
CA GLN A 95 -16.75 8.00 -10.57
C GLN A 95 -15.81 9.22 -10.65
N ARG A 96 -14.58 9.09 -10.17
CA ARG A 96 -13.50 10.08 -10.32
C ARG A 96 -12.89 10.11 -11.73
N GLY A 97 -13.31 9.22 -12.63
CA GLY A 97 -12.87 9.20 -14.04
C GLY A 97 -11.70 8.28 -14.34
N LEU A 98 -11.34 7.37 -13.44
CA LEU A 98 -10.31 6.38 -13.72
C LEU A 98 -10.85 5.34 -14.72
N LYS A 99 -10.13 5.12 -15.83
CA LYS A 99 -10.57 4.27 -16.96
C LYS A 99 -10.51 2.78 -16.62
N ASN A 100 -9.44 2.35 -15.93
CA ASN A 100 -9.20 0.94 -15.60
C ASN A 100 -9.13 0.77 -14.08
N ALA A 101 -10.29 0.60 -13.43
CA ALA A 101 -10.40 0.27 -12.02
C ALA A 101 -11.04 -1.11 -11.85
N ILE A 102 -10.36 -2.00 -11.11
CA ILE A 102 -10.78 -3.38 -10.89
C ILE A 102 -10.87 -3.72 -9.41
N GLU A 103 -11.91 -4.46 -9.04
CA GLU A 103 -12.01 -5.09 -7.73
C GLU A 103 -11.20 -6.38 -7.75
N GLY A 104 -10.28 -6.54 -6.78
CA GLY A 104 -9.44 -7.72 -6.74
C GLY A 104 -8.50 -7.77 -5.55
N ASP A 105 -8.09 -9.00 -5.25
CA ASP A 105 -7.09 -9.31 -4.25
C ASP A 105 -5.78 -9.66 -4.97
N ILE A 106 -4.75 -8.85 -4.80
CA ILE A 106 -3.45 -9.06 -5.45
C ILE A 106 -2.83 -10.41 -5.08
N LEU A 107 -3.09 -10.90 -3.88
CA LEU A 107 -2.59 -12.21 -3.44
C LEU A 107 -3.23 -13.38 -4.21
N LYS A 108 -4.37 -13.15 -4.85
CA LYS A 108 -5.10 -14.11 -5.70
C LYS A 108 -5.05 -13.75 -7.18
N PHE A 109 -4.51 -12.59 -7.52
CA PHE A 109 -4.51 -12.10 -8.88
C PHE A 109 -3.77 -13.04 -9.83
N LYS A 110 -4.42 -13.33 -10.95
CA LYS A 110 -3.86 -14.07 -12.09
C LYS A 110 -4.20 -13.27 -13.33
N GLY A 111 -3.21 -12.64 -13.90
CA GLY A 111 -3.48 -11.72 -14.99
C GLY A 111 -2.25 -11.40 -15.82
N GLN A 112 -2.31 -10.26 -16.46
CA GLN A 112 -1.25 -9.74 -17.30
C GLN A 112 -0.04 -9.27 -16.47
N ARG A 113 1.08 -9.08 -17.14
CA ARG A 113 2.29 -8.51 -16.58
C ARG A 113 2.30 -6.99 -16.71
N TYR A 114 3.05 -6.35 -15.83
CA TYR A 114 3.21 -4.91 -15.74
C TYR A 114 4.69 -4.53 -15.73
N ASP A 115 4.98 -3.30 -16.11
CA ASP A 115 6.34 -2.74 -16.02
C ASP A 115 6.61 -2.13 -14.64
N THR A 116 5.53 -1.71 -13.95
CA THR A 116 5.59 -1.25 -12.57
C THR A 116 4.41 -1.83 -11.77
N LEU A 117 4.70 -2.46 -10.63
CA LEU A 117 3.74 -2.71 -9.56
C LEU A 117 3.96 -1.63 -8.50
N LEU A 118 2.94 -0.82 -8.23
CA LEU A 118 3.00 0.30 -7.28
C LEU A 118 2.15 -0.01 -6.05
N PHE A 119 2.74 0.17 -4.86
CA PHE A 119 2.06 0.00 -3.58
C PHE A 119 2.42 1.19 -2.70
N MET A 120 1.49 2.11 -2.54
CA MET A 120 1.73 3.33 -1.78
C MET A 120 0.99 3.35 -0.44
N MET A 121 1.40 4.24 0.46
CA MET A 121 0.87 4.38 1.82
C MET A 121 1.03 3.08 2.63
N ASN A 122 2.25 2.56 2.64
CA ASN A 122 2.61 1.25 3.18
C ASN A 122 1.76 0.10 2.59
N GLY A 123 1.40 0.20 1.32
CA GLY A 123 0.53 -0.76 0.65
C GLY A 123 1.10 -2.18 0.63
N ILE A 124 2.42 -2.37 0.71
CA ILE A 124 3.05 -3.69 0.83
C ILE A 124 2.62 -4.41 2.11
N GLY A 125 2.18 -3.67 3.12
CA GLY A 125 1.66 -4.17 4.39
C GLY A 125 0.50 -5.14 4.26
N LEU A 126 -0.26 -5.09 3.14
CA LEU A 126 -1.32 -6.05 2.83
C LEU A 126 -0.85 -7.52 2.82
N THR A 127 0.47 -7.76 2.71
CA THR A 127 1.06 -9.12 2.81
C THR A 127 1.01 -9.68 4.23
N GLY A 128 0.79 -8.84 5.24
CA GLY A 128 0.39 -9.15 6.61
C GLY A 128 1.47 -9.77 7.51
N SER A 129 2.54 -10.35 6.94
CA SER A 129 3.61 -11.00 7.69
C SER A 129 4.86 -11.20 6.83
N ILE A 130 6.00 -11.50 7.47
CA ILE A 130 7.23 -11.90 6.76
C ILE A 130 6.98 -13.07 5.81
N ALA A 131 6.24 -14.08 6.25
CA ALA A 131 5.90 -15.22 5.39
C ALA A 131 5.02 -14.81 4.20
N GLY A 132 4.06 -13.91 4.42
CA GLY A 132 3.23 -13.35 3.37
C GLY A 132 4.04 -12.51 2.37
N LEU A 133 4.96 -11.68 2.86
CA LEU A 133 5.87 -10.89 2.01
C LEU A 133 6.75 -11.79 1.14
N ILE A 134 7.35 -12.83 1.69
CA ILE A 134 8.14 -13.82 0.94
C ILE A 134 7.29 -14.47 -0.16
N SER A 135 6.09 -14.93 0.19
CA SER A 135 5.16 -15.54 -0.78
C SER A 135 4.76 -14.57 -1.89
N PHE A 136 4.49 -13.31 -1.51
CA PHE A 136 4.15 -12.28 -2.48
C PHE A 136 5.32 -11.94 -3.41
N LEU A 137 6.54 -11.76 -2.90
CA LEU A 137 7.71 -11.46 -3.72
C LEU A 137 7.99 -12.57 -4.74
N THR A 138 7.80 -13.83 -4.36
CA THR A 138 7.88 -14.96 -5.31
C THR A 138 6.83 -14.83 -6.41
N LYS A 139 5.59 -14.55 -6.04
CA LYS A 139 4.49 -14.39 -6.98
C LYS A 139 4.65 -13.17 -7.89
N ALA A 140 5.16 -12.05 -7.36
CA ALA A 140 5.35 -10.80 -8.08
C ALA A 140 6.26 -10.95 -9.32
N GLN A 141 7.19 -11.92 -9.31
CA GLN A 141 8.03 -12.24 -10.48
C GLN A 141 7.21 -12.68 -11.70
N GLU A 142 6.07 -13.33 -11.47
CA GLU A 142 5.18 -13.74 -12.55
C GLU A 142 4.35 -12.58 -13.13
N MET A 143 4.23 -11.48 -12.36
CA MET A 143 3.42 -10.32 -12.70
C MET A 143 4.24 -9.15 -13.28
N ILE A 144 5.57 -9.26 -13.30
CA ILE A 144 6.47 -8.22 -13.81
C ILE A 144 7.01 -8.61 -15.18
N ASN A 145 7.04 -7.66 -16.10
CA ASN A 145 7.71 -7.77 -17.39
C ASN A 145 9.24 -7.81 -17.20
N PRO A 146 10.00 -8.40 -18.15
CA PRO A 146 11.46 -8.26 -18.14
C PRO A 146 11.88 -6.79 -18.04
N GLY A 147 12.77 -6.48 -17.09
CA GLY A 147 13.19 -5.11 -16.79
C GLY A 147 12.16 -4.27 -16.04
N GLY A 148 11.04 -4.84 -15.61
CA GLY A 148 10.05 -4.17 -14.77
C GLY A 148 10.48 -4.03 -13.31
N GLN A 149 9.63 -3.44 -12.49
CA GLN A 149 9.95 -3.08 -11.11
C GLN A 149 8.74 -3.17 -10.18
N LEU A 150 9.03 -3.33 -8.90
CA LEU A 150 8.10 -3.19 -7.78
C LEU A 150 8.51 -1.94 -6.99
N LEU A 151 7.59 -1.02 -6.78
CA LEU A 151 7.76 0.20 -5.99
C LEU A 151 6.81 0.17 -4.80
N PHE A 152 7.33 0.36 -3.60
CA PHE A 152 6.51 0.47 -2.40
C PHE A 152 7.22 1.23 -1.30
N ASP A 153 6.45 1.86 -0.43
CA ASP A 153 6.94 2.44 0.81
C ASP A 153 6.73 1.50 1.99
N SER A 154 7.58 1.67 3.00
CA SER A 154 7.43 1.06 4.32
C SER A 154 8.16 1.91 5.36
N SER A 155 8.05 1.51 6.63
CA SER A 155 8.70 2.17 7.76
C SER A 155 9.32 1.15 8.71
N ASP A 156 10.31 1.59 9.49
CA ASP A 156 10.83 0.82 10.61
C ASP A 156 10.03 1.16 11.88
N LEU A 157 9.34 0.17 12.46
CA LEU A 157 8.60 0.34 13.72
C LEU A 157 9.44 0.05 14.97
N SER A 158 10.76 -0.06 14.88
CA SER A 158 11.63 -0.33 16.02
C SER A 158 11.50 0.72 17.13
N TYR A 159 11.12 1.95 16.79
CA TYR A 159 10.89 3.02 17.77
C TYR A 159 9.79 2.69 18.80
N LEU A 160 8.81 1.85 18.45
CA LEU A 160 7.77 1.39 19.39
C LEU A 160 8.34 0.53 20.53
N TYR A 161 9.57 0.04 20.38
CA TYR A 161 10.22 -0.91 21.28
C TYR A 161 11.41 -0.30 22.05
N GLN A 162 11.54 1.04 22.06
CA GLN A 162 12.65 1.71 22.77
C GLN A 162 12.65 1.45 24.27
N GLU A 163 11.45 1.32 24.88
CA GLU A 163 11.28 1.10 26.32
C GLU A 163 10.75 -0.31 26.66
N VAL A 164 10.45 -1.14 25.65
CA VAL A 164 9.91 -2.49 25.83
C VAL A 164 10.68 -3.49 24.96
N ALA A 165 10.72 -4.74 25.37
CA ALA A 165 11.40 -5.78 24.58
C ALA A 165 10.64 -6.07 23.27
N PHE A 166 11.39 -6.40 22.22
CA PHE A 166 10.80 -6.93 20.99
C PHE A 166 9.94 -8.19 21.26
N PRO A 167 8.91 -8.45 20.44
CA PRO A 167 8.09 -9.64 20.62
C PRO A 167 8.95 -10.90 20.58
N LEU A 168 8.72 -11.82 21.53
CA LEU A 168 9.44 -13.10 21.59
C LEU A 168 9.14 -14.01 20.39
N ASN A 169 7.99 -13.84 19.78
CA ASN A 169 7.53 -14.62 18.63
C ASN A 169 7.08 -13.68 17.52
N GLY A 170 7.57 -13.90 16.30
CA GLY A 170 7.22 -13.09 15.13
C GLY A 170 8.17 -11.92 14.91
N TYR A 171 7.91 -11.19 13.84
CA TYR A 171 8.65 -10.00 13.48
C TYR A 171 7.95 -8.76 14.07
N TYR A 172 8.71 -7.83 14.63
CA TYR A 172 8.17 -6.69 15.38
C TYR A 172 7.29 -5.75 14.54
N GLY A 173 7.49 -5.72 13.23
CA GLY A 173 6.65 -4.95 12.29
C GLY A 173 5.39 -5.68 11.84
N GLU A 174 5.10 -6.92 12.30
CA GLU A 174 3.83 -7.59 12.06
C GLU A 174 2.79 -7.10 13.07
N VAL A 175 1.87 -6.26 12.60
CA VAL A 175 0.83 -5.64 13.42
C VAL A 175 -0.56 -6.09 12.98
N SER A 176 -1.56 -5.81 13.79
CA SER A 176 -2.95 -6.05 13.42
C SER A 176 -3.74 -4.76 13.55
N PHE A 177 -4.60 -4.51 12.58
CA PHE A 177 -5.48 -3.35 12.54
C PHE A 177 -6.94 -3.76 12.44
N ARG A 178 -7.82 -2.86 12.85
CA ARG A 178 -9.26 -2.95 12.67
C ARG A 178 -9.84 -1.55 12.53
N TYR A 179 -10.62 -1.33 11.50
CA TYR A 179 -11.36 -0.08 11.33
C TYR A 179 -12.65 -0.06 12.14
N GLU A 180 -12.99 1.12 12.67
CA GLU A 180 -14.30 1.42 13.24
C GLU A 180 -14.84 2.71 12.62
N TYR A 181 -16.05 2.67 12.11
CA TYR A 181 -16.73 3.81 11.52
C TYR A 181 -18.20 3.82 11.93
N LYS A 182 -18.70 4.97 12.42
CA LYS A 182 -20.09 5.13 12.91
C LYS A 182 -20.49 4.05 13.94
N GLY A 183 -19.56 3.71 14.82
CA GLY A 183 -19.76 2.69 15.86
C GLY A 183 -19.75 1.23 15.35
N VAL A 184 -19.50 1.01 14.04
CA VAL A 184 -19.38 -0.32 13.46
C VAL A 184 -17.91 -0.70 13.37
N LYS A 185 -17.54 -1.82 14.01
CA LYS A 185 -16.18 -2.38 13.98
C LYS A 185 -16.08 -3.45 12.90
N GLY A 186 -15.07 -3.31 12.04
CA GLY A 186 -14.69 -4.32 11.07
C GLY A 186 -14.00 -5.54 11.70
N ASN A 187 -13.53 -6.44 10.86
CA ASN A 187 -12.68 -7.55 11.30
C ASN A 187 -11.24 -7.08 11.51
N TRP A 188 -10.51 -7.75 12.41
CA TRP A 188 -9.07 -7.61 12.51
C TRP A 188 -8.41 -8.16 11.24
N PHE A 189 -7.40 -7.43 10.75
CA PHE A 189 -6.54 -7.87 9.65
C PHE A 189 -5.07 -7.64 10.00
N LYS A 190 -4.20 -8.46 9.44
CA LYS A 190 -2.76 -8.33 9.61
C LYS A 190 -2.19 -7.36 8.61
N TRP A 191 -1.17 -6.65 9.05
CA TRP A 191 -0.41 -5.70 8.26
C TRP A 191 1.06 -5.82 8.60
N ILE A 192 1.97 -5.57 7.65
CA ILE A 192 3.40 -5.59 7.94
C ILE A 192 4.02 -4.24 7.59
N TYR A 193 4.85 -3.76 8.49
CA TYR A 193 5.88 -2.76 8.25
C TYR A 193 7.21 -3.48 8.27
N VAL A 194 8.07 -3.26 7.28
CA VAL A 194 9.34 -4.00 7.17
C VAL A 194 10.50 -3.03 7.14
N ASP A 195 11.48 -3.23 8.02
CA ASP A 195 12.71 -2.43 8.00
C ASP A 195 13.56 -2.74 6.77
N GLN A 196 14.40 -1.78 6.37
CA GLN A 196 15.21 -1.88 5.16
C GLN A 196 16.14 -3.10 5.14
N GLN A 197 16.74 -3.45 6.28
CA GLN A 197 17.70 -4.57 6.33
C GLN A 197 17.00 -5.90 6.17
N THR A 198 15.87 -6.08 6.87
CA THR A 198 15.02 -7.26 6.73
C THR A 198 14.48 -7.39 5.31
N LEU A 199 14.00 -6.29 4.72
CA LEU A 199 13.55 -6.27 3.33
C LEU A 199 14.66 -6.72 2.37
N LYS A 200 15.85 -6.11 2.45
CA LYS A 200 17.01 -6.46 1.60
C LYS A 200 17.37 -7.93 1.70
N ASN A 201 17.38 -8.48 2.91
CA ASN A 201 17.69 -9.88 3.17
C ASN A 201 16.65 -10.83 2.54
N ILE A 202 15.36 -10.51 2.68
CA ILE A 202 14.25 -11.30 2.14
C ILE A 202 14.25 -11.22 0.61
N ALA A 203 14.27 -10.01 0.07
CA ALA A 203 14.22 -9.76 -1.37
C ALA A 203 15.39 -10.45 -2.10
N ASN A 204 16.61 -10.34 -1.57
CA ASN A 204 17.80 -11.01 -2.13
C ASN A 204 17.64 -12.53 -2.19
N LYS A 205 17.12 -13.16 -1.12
CA LYS A 205 16.85 -14.60 -1.10
C LYS A 205 15.81 -15.04 -2.13
N GLN A 206 14.93 -14.11 -2.54
CA GLN A 206 13.93 -14.32 -3.59
C GLN A 206 14.43 -13.87 -4.98
N GLY A 207 15.70 -13.52 -5.14
CA GLY A 207 16.29 -13.13 -6.41
C GLY A 207 16.03 -11.69 -6.86
N TRP A 208 15.54 -10.83 -5.97
CA TRP A 208 15.35 -9.41 -6.23
C TRP A 208 16.59 -8.59 -5.88
N ILE A 209 16.85 -7.55 -6.67
CA ILE A 209 17.77 -6.46 -6.34
C ILE A 209 16.95 -5.36 -5.69
N THR A 210 17.39 -4.89 -4.51
CA THR A 210 16.69 -3.85 -3.74
C THR A 210 17.50 -2.56 -3.72
N GLU A 211 16.89 -1.46 -4.14
CA GLU A 211 17.38 -0.10 -3.98
C GLU A 211 16.45 0.67 -3.05
N ILE A 212 16.99 1.38 -2.06
CA ILE A 212 16.24 2.40 -1.32
C ILE A 212 16.43 3.70 -2.08
N VAL A 213 15.36 4.22 -2.65
CA VAL A 213 15.40 5.36 -3.58
C VAL A 213 14.94 6.68 -2.96
N PHE A 214 14.39 6.59 -1.74
CA PHE A 214 14.03 7.73 -0.90
C PHE A 214 13.98 7.26 0.56
N GLU A 215 14.29 8.16 1.49
CA GLU A 215 14.16 7.97 2.94
C GLU A 215 13.91 9.33 3.58
N ASP A 216 12.99 9.42 4.51
CA ASP A 216 12.69 10.63 5.25
C ASP A 216 13.23 10.58 6.69
N GLU A 217 13.02 11.66 7.44
CA GLU A 217 13.47 11.79 8.83
C GLU A 217 12.66 10.95 9.84
N ASN A 218 11.58 10.30 9.40
CA ASN A 218 10.70 9.46 10.22
C ASN A 218 10.90 7.96 9.94
N ASP A 219 12.06 7.57 9.40
CA ASP A 219 12.37 6.18 9.01
C ASP A 219 11.37 5.57 8.00
N GLN A 220 10.58 6.42 7.30
CA GLN A 220 9.79 5.99 6.16
C GLN A 220 10.67 5.97 4.92
N TYR A 221 10.58 4.93 4.13
CA TYR A 221 11.42 4.78 2.94
C TYR A 221 10.63 4.27 1.74
N LEU A 222 11.12 4.61 0.54
CA LEU A 222 10.66 4.06 -0.74
C LEU A 222 11.66 3.02 -1.24
N ALA A 223 11.20 1.80 -1.43
CA ALA A 223 11.97 0.72 -2.03
C ALA A 223 11.61 0.51 -3.49
N LYS A 224 12.65 0.30 -4.31
CA LYS A 224 12.54 -0.20 -5.67
C LYS A 224 13.16 -1.58 -5.75
N LEU A 225 12.37 -2.57 -6.13
CA LEU A 225 12.86 -3.92 -6.39
C LEU A 225 12.82 -4.21 -7.89
N SER A 226 13.88 -4.83 -8.40
CA SER A 226 13.98 -5.27 -9.80
C SER A 226 14.57 -6.68 -9.88
N LEU A 227 14.29 -7.38 -10.97
CA LEU A 227 14.93 -8.66 -11.24
C LEU A 227 16.22 -8.45 -12.05
N PRO A 228 17.24 -9.30 -11.87
CA PRO A 228 18.41 -9.31 -12.75
C PRO A 228 17.98 -9.47 -14.22
N ILE A 229 18.68 -8.76 -15.11
CA ILE A 229 18.48 -8.84 -16.57
C ILE A 229 19.19 -10.08 -17.11
#